data_25041da159c9854f1953b232b212e2bc
#
_entry.id   25041da159c9854f1953b232b212e2bc
#
_cell.length_a   1.000
_cell.length_b   1.000
_cell.length_c   1.000
_cell.angle_alpha   90.00
_cell.angle_beta   90.00
_cell.angle_gamma   90.00
#
_symmetry.space_group_name_H-M   'P 1'
#
loop_
_entity.id
_entity.type
_entity.pdbx_description
1 polymer ?
#
loop_
_entity_poly.entity_id
_entity_poly.type
_entity_poly.pdbx_seq_one_letter_code
_entity_poly.pdbx_strand_id
1 'polypeptide(L)'
;MDKTFGSLAEGGIDLLESSFTALDAYLGLKPAPLRFALASGSLVELAKAAEGLEYPGLSYADAALSEPGEEGEEERRLYIRLADSPAAAEPSAFAPLDLLRDPESGVYHDPKGVYGELRSPLLEPRPAPAETAAFEAAVLLARYGYELPEDFLPEPPRDFPPAAQRDLLELVLTGRTPERAFGFLARAGFVEAYWPELAELRGVGHSKEYHPEGDAWEHTMETFRYRKLPDLRLSLALLLHDTGKPGASSSGGRRFDRHAEIGRAVAARFLSRLGFGRRLSDDVAYLVRYHMLPAALPRLPLGRGIEGLDDPRFPLLLELYKCDELSTFRGPDGYYESCAAYRAYLRNSRNPYRGPEGRKLARTFLEGSAI
;
A
#
# COMPACT_ATOMS: atom_id res chain seq x y z
N MET A 1 1.73 22.54 -14.57
CA MET A 1 2.62 21.64 -15.31
C MET A 1 3.53 20.96 -14.30
N ASP A 2 3.61 19.67 -14.33
CA ASP A 2 4.51 18.89 -13.47
C ASP A 2 5.96 19.23 -13.87
N LYS A 3 6.80 19.60 -12.88
CA LYS A 3 8.16 20.09 -13.16
C LYS A 3 9.02 19.06 -13.90
N THR A 4 8.84 17.78 -13.58
CA THR A 4 9.61 16.67 -14.18
C THR A 4 9.23 16.48 -15.64
N PHE A 5 7.93 16.44 -15.96
CA PHE A 5 7.44 16.33 -17.34
C PHE A 5 7.84 17.56 -18.17
N GLY A 6 7.72 18.76 -17.57
CA GLY A 6 8.15 20.00 -18.24
C GLY A 6 9.64 20.03 -18.58
N SER A 7 10.49 19.64 -17.65
CA SER A 7 11.94 19.60 -17.86
C SER A 7 12.36 18.60 -18.96
N LEU A 8 11.73 17.43 -19.00
CA LEU A 8 12.00 16.41 -20.02
C LEU A 8 11.51 16.86 -21.40
N ALA A 9 10.35 17.53 -21.49
CA ALA A 9 9.85 18.11 -22.73
C ALA A 9 10.76 19.24 -23.26
N GLU A 10 11.28 20.10 -22.38
CA GLU A 10 12.29 21.10 -22.74
C GLU A 10 13.58 20.45 -23.26
N GLY A 11 13.93 19.26 -22.77
CA GLY A 11 15.01 18.42 -23.26
C GLY A 11 14.71 17.70 -24.58
N GLY A 12 13.53 17.88 -25.16
CA GLY A 12 13.11 17.28 -26.43
C GLY A 12 12.60 15.84 -26.31
N ILE A 13 12.19 15.39 -25.13
CA ILE A 13 11.61 14.07 -24.90
C ILE A 13 10.09 14.18 -24.80
N ASP A 14 9.39 13.56 -25.74
CA ASP A 14 7.93 13.44 -25.69
C ASP A 14 7.54 12.35 -24.71
N LEU A 15 6.81 12.74 -23.66
CA LEU A 15 6.32 11.86 -22.60
C LEU A 15 4.80 11.82 -22.59
N LEU A 16 4.25 10.62 -22.53
CA LEU A 16 2.84 10.37 -22.26
C LEU A 16 2.70 9.63 -20.92
N GLU A 17 1.77 10.06 -20.08
CA GLU A 17 1.36 9.25 -18.94
C GLU A 17 0.83 7.91 -19.44
N SER A 18 1.20 6.82 -18.78
CA SER A 18 0.87 5.46 -19.20
C SER A 18 0.44 4.59 -18.03
N SER A 19 0.00 3.36 -18.31
CA SER A 19 -0.31 2.36 -17.32
C SER A 19 -1.24 2.91 -16.21
N PHE A 20 -0.93 2.67 -14.94
CA PHE A 20 -1.76 3.08 -13.81
C PHE A 20 -1.92 4.61 -13.70
N THR A 21 -0.95 5.40 -14.16
CA THR A 21 -1.05 6.87 -14.11
C THR A 21 -2.13 7.39 -15.04
N ALA A 22 -2.15 6.93 -16.29
CA ALA A 22 -3.17 7.30 -17.26
C ALA A 22 -4.55 6.76 -16.86
N LEU A 23 -4.61 5.54 -16.33
CA LEU A 23 -5.85 4.92 -15.88
C LEU A 23 -6.44 5.61 -14.64
N ASP A 24 -5.62 6.01 -13.66
CA ASP A 24 -6.06 6.82 -12.51
C ASP A 24 -6.71 8.13 -12.97
N ALA A 25 -6.04 8.83 -13.90
CA ALA A 25 -6.56 10.08 -14.44
C ALA A 25 -7.88 9.88 -15.21
N TYR A 26 -7.99 8.81 -16.02
CA TYR A 26 -9.20 8.49 -16.76
C TYR A 26 -10.40 8.19 -15.86
N LEU A 27 -10.17 7.45 -14.78
CA LEU A 27 -11.21 7.09 -13.81
C LEU A 27 -11.45 8.15 -12.73
N GLY A 28 -10.71 9.26 -12.75
CA GLY A 28 -10.84 10.34 -11.77
C GLY A 28 -10.44 9.90 -10.35
N LEU A 29 -9.50 8.98 -10.24
CA LEU A 29 -9.00 8.47 -8.96
C LEU A 29 -7.86 9.34 -8.43
N LYS A 30 -7.63 9.28 -7.11
CA LYS A 30 -6.43 9.86 -6.53
C LYS A 30 -5.19 9.17 -7.15
N PRO A 31 -4.20 9.94 -7.64
CA PRO A 31 -2.98 9.35 -8.22
C PRO A 31 -2.32 8.34 -7.29
N ALA A 32 -1.79 7.28 -7.87
CA ALA A 32 -0.96 6.31 -7.17
C ALA A 32 0.35 6.96 -6.67
N PRO A 33 1.01 6.36 -5.66
CA PRO A 33 2.31 6.85 -5.20
C PRO A 33 3.40 6.72 -6.27
N LEU A 34 3.26 5.75 -7.18
CA LEU A 34 4.16 5.53 -8.31
C LEU A 34 3.53 6.06 -9.60
N ARG A 35 4.34 6.71 -10.41
CA ARG A 35 3.95 7.24 -11.72
C ARG A 35 4.58 6.45 -12.84
N PHE A 36 3.89 6.37 -13.95
CA PHE A 36 4.32 5.64 -15.14
C PHE A 36 4.17 6.51 -16.37
N ALA A 37 5.19 6.53 -17.20
CA ALA A 37 5.21 7.24 -18.47
C ALA A 37 5.79 6.39 -19.58
N LEU A 38 5.37 6.68 -20.80
CA LEU A 38 5.95 6.20 -22.03
C LEU A 38 6.69 7.36 -22.68
N ALA A 39 7.97 7.16 -22.99
CA ALA A 39 8.80 8.14 -23.71
C ALA A 39 9.11 7.64 -25.12
N SER A 40 9.08 8.54 -26.09
CA SER A 40 9.60 8.28 -27.42
C SER A 40 11.09 8.61 -27.46
N GLY A 41 11.90 7.70 -28.03
CA GLY A 41 13.35 7.89 -28.17
C GLY A 41 14.19 6.81 -27.52
N SER A 42 15.47 7.10 -27.32
CA SER A 42 16.46 6.17 -26.76
C SER A 42 16.85 6.51 -25.32
N LEU A 43 17.40 5.53 -24.60
CA LEU A 43 17.99 5.74 -23.27
C LEU A 43 19.06 6.83 -23.25
N VAL A 44 19.82 6.97 -24.37
CA VAL A 44 20.88 7.99 -24.48
C VAL A 44 20.28 9.39 -24.55
N GLU A 45 19.20 9.58 -25.28
CA GLU A 45 18.49 10.86 -25.36
C GLU A 45 17.85 11.21 -24.03
N LEU A 46 17.20 10.25 -23.39
CA LEU A 46 16.61 10.42 -22.07
C LEU A 46 17.67 10.79 -21.02
N ALA A 47 18.84 10.12 -21.03
CA ALA A 47 19.94 10.41 -20.11
C ALA A 47 20.58 11.79 -20.32
N LYS A 48 20.46 12.38 -21.51
CA LYS A 48 20.90 13.76 -21.77
C LYS A 48 19.88 14.80 -21.29
N ALA A 49 18.60 14.43 -21.29
CA ALA A 49 17.52 15.33 -20.94
C ALA A 49 17.20 15.33 -19.42
N ALA A 50 17.59 14.29 -18.69
CA ALA A 50 17.26 14.11 -17.27
C ALA A 50 18.51 13.92 -16.41
N GLU A 51 18.66 14.77 -15.39
CA GLU A 51 19.64 14.54 -14.32
C GLU A 51 19.07 13.51 -13.32
N GLY A 52 19.93 12.65 -12.78
CA GLY A 52 19.54 11.66 -11.75
C GLY A 52 18.75 10.46 -12.29
N LEU A 53 18.88 10.16 -13.60
CA LEU A 53 18.23 8.99 -14.19
C LEU A 53 18.82 7.70 -13.61
N GLU A 54 17.94 6.83 -13.14
CA GLU A 54 18.26 5.50 -12.62
C GLU A 54 17.84 4.43 -13.61
N TYR A 55 18.53 3.29 -13.58
CA TYR A 55 18.21 2.10 -14.38
C TYR A 55 17.77 0.97 -13.42
N PRO A 56 16.48 0.84 -13.14
CA PRO A 56 15.99 -0.01 -12.05
C PRO A 56 16.10 -1.51 -12.33
N GLY A 57 16.27 -1.92 -13.60
CA GLY A 57 16.29 -3.33 -13.99
C GLY A 57 14.96 -4.04 -13.76
N LEU A 58 13.84 -3.33 -13.92
CA LEU A 58 12.49 -3.83 -13.72
C LEU A 58 11.82 -4.10 -15.07
N SER A 59 11.02 -5.16 -15.15
CA SER A 59 10.35 -5.54 -16.42
C SER A 59 9.36 -4.49 -16.93
N TYR A 60 8.88 -3.62 -16.06
CA TYR A 60 7.91 -2.57 -16.38
C TYR A 60 8.54 -1.17 -16.54
N ALA A 61 9.87 -1.04 -16.46
CA ALA A 61 10.53 0.25 -16.56
C ALA A 61 11.98 0.13 -17.11
N ASP A 62 12.28 0.90 -18.14
CA ASP A 62 13.65 1.02 -18.70
C ASP A 62 14.48 2.01 -17.89
N ALA A 63 13.82 3.03 -17.33
CA ALA A 63 14.45 4.06 -16.51
C ALA A 63 13.51 4.54 -15.41
N ALA A 64 14.08 5.20 -14.40
CA ALA A 64 13.32 5.81 -13.31
C ALA A 64 13.91 7.16 -12.92
N LEU A 65 13.06 8.05 -12.42
CA LEU A 65 13.43 9.33 -11.82
C LEU A 65 12.80 9.45 -10.44
N SER A 66 13.56 9.96 -9.48
CA SER A 66 13.03 10.40 -8.19
C SER A 66 12.46 11.79 -8.31
N GLU A 67 11.20 11.97 -7.90
CA GLU A 67 10.50 13.25 -7.86
C GLU A 67 10.39 13.69 -6.40
N PRO A 68 10.66 14.97 -6.07
CA PRO A 68 10.47 15.46 -4.72
C PRO A 68 8.98 15.33 -4.33
N GLY A 69 8.72 14.70 -3.18
CA GLY A 69 7.39 14.69 -2.57
C GLY A 69 6.97 16.09 -2.12
N GLU A 70 5.68 16.29 -1.84
CA GLU A 70 5.21 17.49 -1.15
C GLU A 70 5.82 17.56 0.25
N GLU A 71 5.81 18.75 0.88
CA GLU A 71 6.45 18.99 2.19
C GLU A 71 5.96 17.95 3.22
N GLY A 72 6.85 17.03 3.60
CA GLY A 72 6.56 15.93 4.54
C GLY A 72 6.15 14.59 3.90
N GLU A 73 6.04 14.51 2.58
CA GLU A 73 5.85 13.26 1.85
C GLU A 73 7.20 12.63 1.46
N GLU A 74 7.20 11.32 1.24
CA GLU A 74 8.35 10.61 0.66
C GLU A 74 8.52 10.99 -0.82
N GLU A 75 9.74 10.80 -1.35
CA GLU A 75 10.01 10.96 -2.77
C GLU A 75 9.09 10.06 -3.59
N ARG A 76 8.53 10.62 -4.65
CA ARG A 76 7.74 9.86 -5.62
C ARG A 76 8.67 9.32 -6.70
N ARG A 77 8.28 8.21 -7.32
CA ARG A 77 9.03 7.64 -8.43
C ARG A 77 8.24 7.73 -9.72
N LEU A 78 8.92 8.21 -10.77
CA LEU A 78 8.44 8.16 -12.14
C LEU A 78 9.18 7.05 -12.87
N TYR A 79 8.46 6.00 -13.26
CA TYR A 79 8.96 4.92 -14.11
C TYR A 79 8.70 5.24 -15.57
N ILE A 80 9.72 5.10 -16.40
CA ILE A 80 9.68 5.43 -17.81
C ILE A 80 9.95 4.17 -18.64
N ARG A 81 9.03 3.84 -19.54
CA ARG A 81 9.26 2.89 -20.62
C ARG A 81 9.60 3.62 -21.91
N LEU A 82 10.41 3.01 -22.76
CA LEU A 82 10.81 3.54 -24.03
C LEU A 82 10.14 2.77 -25.17
N ALA A 83 9.70 3.48 -26.19
CA ALA A 83 9.26 2.91 -27.45
C ALA A 83 9.52 3.88 -28.60
N ASP A 84 9.68 3.34 -29.83
CA ASP A 84 9.86 4.17 -31.03
C ASP A 84 8.62 5.06 -31.30
N SER A 85 7.46 4.59 -30.89
CA SER A 85 6.19 5.34 -30.94
C SER A 85 5.18 4.73 -29.98
N PRO A 86 4.08 5.45 -29.62
CA PRO A 86 3.02 4.92 -28.79
C PRO A 86 2.38 3.61 -29.32
N ALA A 87 2.29 3.46 -30.64
CA ALA A 87 1.76 2.24 -31.26
C ALA A 87 2.75 1.06 -31.21
N ALA A 88 4.05 1.33 -31.17
CA ALA A 88 5.11 0.33 -31.11
C ALA A 88 5.42 -0.17 -29.69
N ALA A 89 4.89 0.48 -28.65
CA ALA A 89 5.07 0.03 -27.28
C ALA A 89 4.51 -1.39 -27.09
N GLU A 90 5.22 -2.23 -26.32
CA GLU A 90 4.72 -3.56 -25.99
C GLU A 90 3.39 -3.47 -25.25
N PRO A 91 2.39 -4.33 -25.58
CA PRO A 91 1.11 -4.30 -24.91
C PRO A 91 1.24 -4.80 -23.46
N SER A 92 0.47 -4.19 -22.57
CA SER A 92 0.29 -4.66 -21.19
C SER A 92 -0.46 -6.00 -21.16
N ALA A 93 -0.35 -6.75 -20.08
CA ALA A 93 -1.11 -7.97 -19.87
C ALA A 93 -2.63 -7.71 -19.84
N PHE A 94 -3.04 -6.49 -19.54
CA PHE A 94 -4.43 -6.09 -19.52
C PHE A 94 -4.65 -4.80 -20.28
N ALA A 95 -5.62 -4.81 -21.17
CA ALA A 95 -5.91 -3.73 -22.11
C ALA A 95 -6.04 -2.34 -21.50
N PRO A 96 -6.73 -2.11 -20.37
CA PRO A 96 -6.85 -0.77 -19.77
C PRO A 96 -5.53 -0.06 -19.49
N LEU A 97 -4.45 -0.80 -19.31
CA LEU A 97 -3.13 -0.24 -19.01
C LEU A 97 -2.37 0.26 -20.25
N ASP A 98 -2.90 0.01 -21.45
CA ASP A 98 -2.36 0.54 -22.71
C ASP A 98 -2.93 1.93 -23.07
N LEU A 99 -3.84 2.47 -22.25
CA LEU A 99 -4.31 3.84 -22.39
C LEU A 99 -3.18 4.82 -22.09
N LEU A 100 -3.04 5.83 -22.92
CA LEU A 100 -2.05 6.89 -22.74
C LEU A 100 -2.74 8.23 -22.57
N ARG A 101 -2.10 9.17 -21.89
CA ARG A 101 -2.61 10.52 -21.68
C ARG A 101 -1.48 11.55 -21.87
N ASP A 102 -1.76 12.56 -22.62
CA ASP A 102 -0.89 13.74 -22.71
C ASP A 102 -1.01 14.56 -21.43
N PRO A 103 0.07 14.76 -20.67
CA PRO A 103 0.01 15.44 -19.37
C PRO A 103 -0.27 16.95 -19.48
N GLU A 104 -0.02 17.58 -20.63
CA GLU A 104 -0.24 19.01 -20.85
C GLU A 104 -1.67 19.30 -21.28
N SER A 105 -2.11 18.67 -22.36
CA SER A 105 -3.45 18.87 -22.92
C SER A 105 -4.53 18.09 -22.20
N GLY A 106 -4.16 17.03 -21.47
CA GLY A 106 -5.10 16.09 -20.86
C GLY A 106 -5.80 15.17 -21.88
N VAL A 107 -5.39 15.19 -23.14
CA VAL A 107 -5.94 14.35 -24.20
C VAL A 107 -5.51 12.90 -24.03
N TYR A 108 -6.48 11.99 -24.18
CA TYR A 108 -6.20 10.56 -24.15
C TYR A 108 -5.91 10.01 -25.54
N HIS A 109 -4.92 9.12 -25.62
CA HIS A 109 -4.53 8.42 -26.84
C HIS A 109 -4.77 6.93 -26.64
N ASP A 110 -5.41 6.32 -27.63
CA ASP A 110 -5.74 4.88 -27.63
C ASP A 110 -5.14 4.20 -28.87
N PRO A 111 -3.82 4.04 -28.94
CA PRO A 111 -3.17 3.46 -30.11
C PRO A 111 -3.48 1.97 -30.30
N LYS A 112 -4.02 1.31 -29.27
CA LYS A 112 -4.31 -0.14 -29.27
C LYS A 112 -5.80 -0.47 -29.26
N GLY A 113 -6.69 0.52 -29.27
CA GLY A 113 -8.14 0.33 -29.35
C GLY A 113 -8.78 -0.19 -28.07
N VAL A 114 -8.30 0.24 -26.88
CA VAL A 114 -8.71 -0.32 -25.57
C VAL A 114 -9.92 0.35 -24.94
N TYR A 115 -10.48 1.41 -25.51
CA TYR A 115 -11.64 2.13 -24.94
C TYR A 115 -12.85 1.22 -24.63
N GLY A 116 -13.06 0.17 -25.43
CA GLY A 116 -14.14 -0.78 -25.19
C GLY A 116 -13.97 -1.56 -23.90
N GLU A 117 -12.74 -1.91 -23.58
CA GLU A 117 -12.37 -2.75 -22.43
C GLU A 117 -12.32 -1.94 -21.11
N LEU A 118 -12.09 -0.61 -21.16
CA LEU A 118 -12.07 0.24 -19.98
C LEU A 118 -13.37 0.20 -19.16
N ARG A 119 -14.50 -0.15 -19.79
CA ARG A 119 -15.81 -0.24 -19.15
C ARG A 119 -16.25 -1.67 -18.82
N SER A 120 -15.50 -2.66 -19.27
CA SER A 120 -15.76 -4.07 -18.92
C SER A 120 -15.38 -4.30 -17.47
N PRO A 121 -16.24 -4.84 -16.61
CA PRO A 121 -15.86 -5.23 -15.26
C PRO A 121 -14.91 -6.42 -15.24
N LEU A 122 -15.02 -7.33 -16.22
CA LEU A 122 -14.17 -8.51 -16.39
C LEU A 122 -13.11 -8.24 -17.45
N LEU A 123 -11.84 -8.40 -17.10
CA LEU A 123 -10.70 -8.23 -18.00
C LEU A 123 -10.13 -9.56 -18.42
N GLU A 124 -9.94 -9.72 -19.74
CA GLU A 124 -9.26 -10.89 -20.30
C GLU A 124 -7.75 -10.66 -20.33
N PRO A 125 -6.95 -11.60 -19.81
CA PRO A 125 -5.50 -11.49 -19.84
C PRO A 125 -4.97 -11.71 -21.27
N ARG A 126 -3.95 -10.93 -21.61
CA ARG A 126 -3.18 -11.09 -22.84
C ARG A 126 -1.87 -11.84 -22.56
N PRO A 127 -1.23 -12.45 -23.56
CA PRO A 127 0.09 -13.03 -23.41
C PRO A 127 1.10 -11.99 -22.91
N ALA A 128 1.70 -12.25 -21.75
CA ALA A 128 2.70 -11.40 -21.12
C ALA A 128 3.61 -12.25 -20.20
N PRO A 129 4.81 -11.75 -19.84
CA PRO A 129 5.62 -12.39 -18.81
C PRO A 129 4.85 -12.55 -17.50
N ALA A 130 5.05 -13.67 -16.81
CA ALA A 130 4.32 -14.00 -15.58
C ALA A 130 4.43 -12.90 -14.50
N GLU A 131 5.60 -12.28 -14.38
CA GLU A 131 5.83 -11.18 -13.44
C GLU A 131 4.98 -9.94 -13.75
N THR A 132 4.92 -9.54 -15.02
CA THR A 132 4.08 -8.43 -15.49
C THR A 132 2.61 -8.73 -15.27
N ALA A 133 2.18 -9.92 -15.67
CA ALA A 133 0.79 -10.36 -15.56
C ALA A 133 0.33 -10.42 -14.08
N ALA A 134 1.15 -10.96 -13.18
CA ALA A 134 0.83 -11.01 -11.75
C ALA A 134 0.80 -9.62 -11.11
N PHE A 135 1.78 -8.75 -11.44
CA PHE A 135 1.86 -7.39 -10.95
C PHE A 135 0.63 -6.57 -11.37
N GLU A 136 0.34 -6.52 -12.67
CA GLU A 136 -0.78 -5.77 -13.22
C GLU A 136 -2.12 -6.28 -12.68
N ALA A 137 -2.32 -7.61 -12.66
CA ALA A 137 -3.53 -8.23 -12.13
C ALA A 137 -3.81 -7.83 -10.68
N ALA A 138 -2.81 -7.91 -9.81
CA ALA A 138 -2.96 -7.58 -8.41
C ALA A 138 -3.35 -6.09 -8.21
N VAL A 139 -2.71 -5.18 -8.96
CA VAL A 139 -3.03 -3.75 -8.88
C VAL A 139 -4.42 -3.46 -9.42
N LEU A 140 -4.82 -4.09 -10.54
CA LEU A 140 -6.15 -3.92 -11.13
C LEU A 140 -7.25 -4.39 -10.17
N LEU A 141 -7.06 -5.52 -9.49
CA LEU A 141 -7.99 -6.04 -8.48
C LEU A 141 -8.09 -5.12 -7.25
N ALA A 142 -6.95 -4.62 -6.76
CA ALA A 142 -6.93 -3.83 -5.54
C ALA A 142 -7.44 -2.40 -5.74
N ARG A 143 -7.12 -1.79 -6.88
CA ARG A 143 -7.26 -0.35 -7.06
C ARG A 143 -8.50 0.04 -7.85
N TYR A 144 -8.83 -0.72 -8.90
CA TYR A 144 -9.86 -0.32 -9.86
C TYR A 144 -11.16 -1.14 -9.76
N GLY A 145 -11.13 -2.24 -9.01
CA GLY A 145 -12.33 -3.07 -8.83
C GLY A 145 -12.67 -3.94 -10.03
N TYR A 146 -11.74 -4.11 -10.97
CA TYR A 146 -11.89 -5.06 -12.04
C TYR A 146 -11.98 -6.50 -11.53
N GLU A 147 -12.50 -7.38 -12.36
CA GLU A 147 -12.53 -8.81 -12.14
C GLU A 147 -11.67 -9.52 -13.17
N LEU A 148 -11.16 -10.68 -12.82
CA LEU A 148 -10.34 -11.53 -13.68
C LEU A 148 -10.96 -12.93 -13.75
N PRO A 149 -10.73 -13.72 -14.82
CA PRO A 149 -11.14 -15.09 -14.88
C PRO A 149 -10.63 -15.88 -13.67
N GLU A 150 -11.46 -16.74 -13.10
CA GLU A 150 -11.12 -17.50 -11.88
C GLU A 150 -9.93 -18.45 -12.08
N ASP A 151 -9.75 -18.96 -13.28
CA ASP A 151 -8.67 -19.84 -13.70
C ASP A 151 -7.38 -19.09 -14.11
N PHE A 152 -7.42 -17.76 -14.16
CA PHE A 152 -6.22 -16.96 -14.40
C PHE A 152 -5.36 -16.90 -13.14
N LEU A 153 -4.38 -17.79 -13.05
CA LEU A 153 -3.42 -17.90 -11.96
C LEU A 153 -2.01 -18.05 -12.56
N PRO A 154 -1.33 -16.93 -12.87
CA PRO A 154 0.04 -16.99 -13.38
C PRO A 154 0.96 -17.56 -12.29
N GLU A 155 1.91 -18.39 -12.72
CA GLU A 155 2.94 -18.90 -11.81
C GLU A 155 3.76 -17.72 -11.22
N PRO A 156 4.21 -17.83 -9.97
CA PRO A 156 5.13 -16.83 -9.41
C PRO A 156 6.38 -16.75 -10.29
N PRO A 157 6.83 -15.53 -10.66
CA PRO A 157 8.06 -15.37 -11.42
C PRO A 157 9.24 -15.99 -10.67
N ARG A 158 10.25 -16.47 -11.36
CA ARG A 158 11.46 -17.04 -10.73
C ARG A 158 12.30 -16.00 -10.02
N ASP A 159 12.29 -14.79 -10.52
CA ASP A 159 12.96 -13.64 -9.94
C ASP A 159 11.98 -12.46 -9.88
N PHE A 160 11.74 -11.97 -8.67
CA PHE A 160 10.93 -10.78 -8.44
C PHE A 160 11.66 -9.91 -7.41
N PRO A 161 12.42 -8.90 -7.88
CA PRO A 161 13.36 -8.18 -7.03
C PRO A 161 12.65 -7.40 -5.92
N PRO A 162 13.32 -7.13 -4.78
CA PRO A 162 12.75 -6.40 -3.65
C PRO A 162 12.11 -5.06 -4.03
N ALA A 163 12.68 -4.35 -5.01
CA ALA A 163 12.11 -3.10 -5.49
C ALA A 163 10.73 -3.32 -6.16
N ALA A 164 10.57 -4.35 -7.00
CA ALA A 164 9.29 -4.68 -7.60
C ALA A 164 8.26 -5.14 -6.55
N GLN A 165 8.69 -5.90 -5.54
CA GLN A 165 7.84 -6.29 -4.41
C GLN A 165 7.33 -5.07 -3.63
N ARG A 166 8.21 -4.10 -3.36
CA ARG A 166 7.84 -2.84 -2.71
C ARG A 166 6.83 -2.07 -3.55
N ASP A 167 7.10 -1.89 -4.83
CA ASP A 167 6.25 -1.14 -5.75
C ASP A 167 4.86 -1.79 -5.86
N LEU A 168 4.81 -3.11 -5.93
CA LEU A 168 3.55 -3.85 -5.90
C LEU A 168 2.77 -3.60 -4.61
N LEU A 169 3.44 -3.67 -3.45
CA LEU A 169 2.81 -3.40 -2.15
C LEU A 169 2.30 -1.97 -2.05
N GLU A 170 3.06 -0.97 -2.52
CA GLU A 170 2.64 0.43 -2.50
C GLU A 170 1.37 0.64 -3.33
N LEU A 171 1.31 0.08 -4.54
CA LEU A 171 0.14 0.20 -5.42
C LEU A 171 -1.07 -0.56 -4.88
N VAL A 172 -0.89 -1.79 -4.42
CA VAL A 172 -1.97 -2.63 -3.87
C VAL A 172 -2.51 -2.04 -2.58
N LEU A 173 -1.64 -1.68 -1.63
CA LEU A 173 -2.03 -1.21 -0.30
C LEU A 173 -2.63 0.20 -0.31
N THR A 174 -2.37 1.00 -1.33
CA THR A 174 -3.05 2.27 -1.57
C THR A 174 -4.31 2.13 -2.43
N GLY A 175 -4.64 0.92 -2.86
CA GLY A 175 -5.89 0.59 -3.53
C GLY A 175 -7.09 0.53 -2.56
N ARG A 176 -8.30 0.36 -3.12
CA ARG A 176 -9.56 0.31 -2.35
C ARG A 176 -9.77 -1.05 -1.67
N THR A 177 -9.38 -2.14 -2.33
CA THR A 177 -9.67 -3.54 -1.95
C THR A 177 -8.41 -4.40 -2.00
N PRO A 178 -7.37 -4.11 -1.15
CA PRO A 178 -6.12 -4.88 -1.12
C PRO A 178 -6.34 -6.38 -0.90
N GLU A 179 -7.34 -6.75 -0.12
CA GLU A 179 -7.69 -8.13 0.19
C GLU A 179 -7.96 -8.97 -1.06
N ARG A 180 -8.50 -8.36 -2.12
CA ARG A 180 -8.73 -9.05 -3.40
C ARG A 180 -7.41 -9.40 -4.10
N ALA A 181 -6.47 -8.47 -4.10
CA ALA A 181 -5.13 -8.69 -4.66
C ALA A 181 -4.36 -9.74 -3.87
N PHE A 182 -4.36 -9.65 -2.54
CA PHE A 182 -3.69 -10.65 -1.70
C PHE A 182 -4.32 -12.03 -1.83
N GLY A 183 -5.65 -12.12 -1.94
CA GLY A 183 -6.35 -13.38 -2.21
C GLY A 183 -5.93 -13.99 -3.56
N PHE A 184 -5.78 -13.18 -4.60
CA PHE A 184 -5.28 -13.60 -5.91
C PHE A 184 -3.81 -14.04 -5.83
N LEU A 185 -2.91 -13.23 -5.29
CA LEU A 185 -1.48 -13.52 -5.15
C LEU A 185 -1.23 -14.79 -4.32
N ALA A 186 -2.06 -15.01 -3.33
CA ALA A 186 -1.98 -16.17 -2.49
C ALA A 186 -2.40 -17.47 -3.21
N ARG A 187 -3.47 -17.43 -4.02
CA ARG A 187 -3.87 -18.56 -4.86
C ARG A 187 -2.83 -18.86 -5.95
N ALA A 188 -2.18 -17.83 -6.46
CA ALA A 188 -1.10 -17.95 -7.43
C ALA A 188 0.23 -18.45 -6.82
N GLY A 189 0.32 -18.67 -5.49
CA GLY A 189 1.54 -19.09 -4.81
C GLY A 189 2.59 -18.01 -4.64
N PHE A 190 2.26 -16.76 -4.95
CA PHE A 190 3.19 -15.62 -4.87
C PHE A 190 3.55 -15.26 -3.42
N VAL A 191 2.57 -15.34 -2.50
CA VAL A 191 2.78 -15.03 -1.09
C VAL A 191 3.78 -15.99 -0.47
N GLU A 192 3.67 -17.28 -0.77
CA GLU A 192 4.60 -18.31 -0.31
C GLU A 192 6.01 -18.14 -0.88
N ALA A 193 6.11 -17.71 -2.13
CA ALA A 193 7.38 -17.54 -2.83
C ALA A 193 8.18 -16.34 -2.31
N TYR A 194 7.51 -15.22 -2.02
CA TYR A 194 8.18 -13.93 -1.79
C TYR A 194 7.96 -13.32 -0.41
N TRP A 195 6.86 -13.67 0.27
CA TRP A 195 6.48 -13.11 1.57
C TRP A 195 6.21 -14.20 2.61
N PRO A 196 7.22 -15.01 2.96
CA PRO A 196 7.05 -16.11 3.92
C PRO A 196 6.52 -15.63 5.27
N GLU A 197 6.84 -14.41 5.69
CA GLU A 197 6.34 -13.81 6.92
C GLU A 197 4.80 -13.66 6.91
N LEU A 198 4.20 -13.47 5.74
CA LEU A 198 2.75 -13.42 5.55
C LEU A 198 2.16 -14.83 5.37
N ALA A 199 2.87 -15.70 4.66
CA ALA A 199 2.45 -17.09 4.46
C ALA A 199 2.30 -17.84 5.79
N GLU A 200 3.17 -17.56 6.78
CA GLU A 200 3.15 -18.14 8.12
C GLU A 200 1.87 -17.79 8.92
N LEU A 201 1.11 -16.76 8.52
CA LEU A 201 -0.17 -16.44 9.16
C LEU A 201 -1.25 -17.49 8.88
N ARG A 202 -1.12 -18.24 7.81
CA ARG A 202 -2.06 -19.30 7.44
C ARG A 202 -1.97 -20.46 8.43
N GLY A 203 -3.13 -20.96 8.84
CA GLY A 203 -3.22 -22.04 9.80
C GLY A 203 -2.94 -21.63 11.25
N VAL A 204 -2.58 -20.36 11.53
CA VAL A 204 -2.49 -19.84 12.88
C VAL A 204 -3.93 -19.56 13.38
N GLY A 205 -4.52 -20.59 13.99
CA GLY A 205 -5.92 -20.52 14.43
C GLY A 205 -6.15 -19.54 15.56
N HIS A 206 -7.14 -18.68 15.41
CA HIS A 206 -7.75 -17.90 16.50
C HIS A 206 -8.74 -18.75 17.32
N SER A 207 -9.20 -18.24 18.47
CA SER A 207 -10.32 -18.89 19.16
C SER A 207 -11.58 -18.72 18.31
N LYS A 208 -12.23 -19.83 17.96
CA LYS A 208 -13.44 -19.83 17.12
C LYS A 208 -14.59 -18.98 17.66
N GLU A 209 -14.58 -18.67 18.97
CA GLU A 209 -15.60 -17.81 19.61
C GLU A 209 -15.52 -16.34 19.22
N TYR A 210 -14.31 -15.84 18.89
CA TYR A 210 -14.08 -14.42 18.64
C TYR A 210 -13.62 -14.12 17.21
N HIS A 211 -13.23 -15.15 16.47
CA HIS A 211 -12.65 -15.04 15.13
C HIS A 211 -13.26 -16.12 14.22
N PRO A 212 -14.51 -15.96 13.83
CA PRO A 212 -15.19 -16.89 12.93
C PRO A 212 -14.68 -16.80 11.49
N GLU A 213 -14.01 -15.67 11.17
CA GLU A 213 -13.38 -15.41 9.88
C GLU A 213 -12.32 -16.45 9.52
N GLY A 214 -11.73 -17.17 10.52
CA GLY A 214 -10.79 -18.24 10.25
C GLY A 214 -9.45 -18.10 10.97
N ASP A 215 -8.34 -18.18 10.23
CA ASP A 215 -6.99 -18.03 10.75
C ASP A 215 -6.50 -16.58 10.74
N ALA A 216 -5.24 -16.35 11.14
CA ALA A 216 -4.67 -15.01 11.22
C ALA A 216 -4.52 -14.35 9.83
N TRP A 217 -4.40 -15.12 8.75
CA TRP A 217 -4.39 -14.60 7.39
C TRP A 217 -5.76 -14.04 7.00
N GLU A 218 -6.82 -14.83 7.16
CA GLU A 218 -8.19 -14.40 6.82
C GLU A 218 -8.60 -13.18 7.65
N HIS A 219 -8.27 -13.19 8.94
CA HIS A 219 -8.46 -12.03 9.81
C HIS A 219 -7.73 -10.78 9.27
N THR A 220 -6.45 -10.90 8.91
CA THR A 220 -5.66 -9.80 8.34
C THR A 220 -6.32 -9.25 7.08
N MET A 221 -6.78 -10.12 6.19
CA MET A 221 -7.47 -9.70 4.96
C MET A 221 -8.79 -8.97 5.26
N GLU A 222 -9.55 -9.43 6.24
CA GLU A 222 -10.82 -8.80 6.64
C GLU A 222 -10.61 -7.38 7.18
N THR A 223 -9.50 -7.09 7.88
CA THR A 223 -9.23 -5.75 8.42
C THR A 223 -9.23 -4.65 7.36
N PHE A 224 -8.83 -4.95 6.13
CA PHE A 224 -8.77 -3.97 5.05
C PHE A 224 -10.14 -3.39 4.65
N ARG A 225 -11.23 -4.14 4.85
CA ARG A 225 -12.60 -3.70 4.52
C ARG A 225 -13.08 -2.55 5.39
N TYR A 226 -12.50 -2.39 6.58
CA TYR A 226 -12.91 -1.37 7.56
C TYR A 226 -12.05 -0.11 7.52
N ARG A 227 -11.05 -0.08 6.64
CA ARG A 227 -10.16 1.04 6.42
C ARG A 227 -10.90 2.19 5.72
N LYS A 228 -10.92 3.39 6.31
CA LYS A 228 -11.58 4.56 5.72
C LYS A 228 -10.82 5.16 4.54
N LEU A 229 -9.50 5.24 4.68
CA LEU A 229 -8.61 5.85 3.69
C LEU A 229 -7.46 4.90 3.37
N PRO A 230 -7.01 4.86 2.12
CA PRO A 230 -5.87 4.05 1.70
C PRO A 230 -4.53 4.71 2.07
N ASP A 231 -4.29 4.90 3.37
CA ASP A 231 -2.99 5.36 3.91
C ASP A 231 -2.01 4.18 3.90
N LEU A 232 -0.83 4.36 3.32
CA LEU A 232 0.18 3.29 3.17
C LEU A 232 0.70 2.80 4.52
N ARG A 233 0.92 3.70 5.51
CA ARG A 233 1.40 3.35 6.86
C ARG A 233 0.39 2.46 7.58
N LEU A 234 -0.88 2.88 7.55
CA LEU A 234 -1.98 2.10 8.13
C LEU A 234 -2.09 0.74 7.45
N SER A 235 -2.03 0.71 6.12
CA SER A 235 -2.21 -0.50 5.35
C SER A 235 -1.07 -1.51 5.55
N LEU A 236 0.19 -1.04 5.59
CA LEU A 236 1.33 -1.88 5.97
C LEU A 236 1.22 -2.37 7.41
N ALA A 237 0.75 -1.52 8.32
CA ALA A 237 0.56 -1.94 9.70
C ALA A 237 -0.57 -2.98 9.83
N LEU A 238 -1.69 -2.83 9.12
CA LEU A 238 -2.74 -3.86 9.04
C LEU A 238 -2.21 -5.17 8.47
N LEU A 239 -1.41 -5.12 7.40
CA LEU A 239 -0.82 -6.31 6.80
C LEU A 239 0.11 -7.07 7.76
N LEU A 240 0.82 -6.34 8.62
CA LEU A 240 1.93 -6.88 9.42
C LEU A 240 1.62 -7.02 10.92
N HIS A 241 0.46 -6.52 11.44
CA HIS A 241 0.20 -6.44 12.88
C HIS A 241 0.28 -7.79 13.60
N ASP A 242 -0.14 -8.83 12.93
CA ASP A 242 -0.24 -10.18 13.47
C ASP A 242 0.90 -11.12 13.08
N THR A 243 1.90 -10.66 12.32
CA THR A 243 3.04 -11.46 11.88
C THR A 243 3.92 -12.00 13.01
N GLY A 244 3.70 -11.58 14.23
CA GLY A 244 4.34 -12.15 15.41
C GLY A 244 3.61 -13.34 16.02
N LYS A 245 2.37 -13.66 15.61
CA LYS A 245 1.58 -14.77 16.18
C LYS A 245 2.21 -16.15 15.96
N PRO A 246 2.76 -16.48 14.79
CA PRO A 246 3.45 -17.76 14.59
C PRO A 246 4.59 -17.97 15.59
N GLY A 247 5.45 -16.97 15.79
CA GLY A 247 6.55 -17.02 16.74
C GLY A 247 6.13 -17.05 18.20
N ALA A 248 5.03 -16.39 18.54
CA ALA A 248 4.48 -16.40 19.90
C ALA A 248 3.84 -17.74 20.26
N SER A 249 3.23 -18.44 19.31
CA SER A 249 2.60 -19.74 19.51
C SER A 249 3.59 -20.84 19.89
N SER A 250 4.85 -20.72 19.45
CA SER A 250 5.91 -21.71 19.71
C SER A 250 6.58 -21.56 21.09
N SER A 251 6.32 -20.48 21.84
CA SER A 251 7.03 -20.15 23.07
C SER A 251 6.44 -20.73 24.37
N GLY A 252 5.37 -21.53 24.32
CA GLY A 252 4.81 -22.24 25.47
C GLY A 252 4.15 -21.39 26.57
N GLY A 253 3.98 -20.08 26.31
CA GLY A 253 3.30 -19.13 27.21
C GLY A 253 1.78 -19.06 27.00
N ARG A 254 1.14 -17.99 27.49
CA ARG A 254 -0.24 -17.69 27.12
C ARG A 254 -0.33 -17.55 25.60
N ARG A 255 -1.42 -18.05 25.02
CA ARG A 255 -1.61 -18.04 23.58
C ARG A 255 -1.37 -16.61 23.02
N PHE A 256 -0.40 -16.50 22.09
CA PHE A 256 0.04 -15.23 21.46
C PHE A 256 0.61 -14.17 22.42
N ASP A 257 1.12 -14.58 23.60
CA ASP A 257 1.81 -13.64 24.46
C ASP A 257 3.01 -13.01 23.73
N ARG A 258 3.16 -11.69 23.85
CA ARG A 258 4.23 -10.90 23.23
C ARG A 258 4.24 -10.89 21.67
N HIS A 259 3.15 -11.29 21.00
CA HIS A 259 3.14 -11.27 19.52
C HIS A 259 3.38 -9.88 18.92
N ALA A 260 2.97 -8.80 19.59
CA ALA A 260 3.20 -7.43 19.14
C ALA A 260 4.69 -7.05 19.12
N GLU A 261 5.47 -7.49 20.15
CA GLU A 261 6.93 -7.32 20.20
C GLU A 261 7.63 -8.10 19.10
N ILE A 262 7.25 -9.36 18.92
CA ILE A 262 7.79 -10.24 17.87
C ILE A 262 7.43 -9.67 16.51
N GLY A 263 6.16 -9.29 16.29
CA GLY A 263 5.64 -8.71 15.07
C GLY A 263 6.37 -7.43 14.67
N ARG A 264 6.67 -6.54 15.63
CA ARG A 264 7.52 -5.37 15.37
C ARG A 264 8.85 -5.74 14.72
N ALA A 265 9.51 -6.78 15.24
CA ALA A 265 10.81 -7.21 14.71
C ALA A 265 10.69 -7.86 13.33
N VAL A 266 9.59 -8.61 13.09
CA VAL A 266 9.27 -9.19 11.78
C VAL A 266 8.99 -8.07 10.78
N ALA A 267 8.11 -7.12 11.12
CA ALA A 267 7.76 -5.98 10.26
C ALA A 267 8.99 -5.15 9.88
N ALA A 268 9.86 -4.84 10.84
CA ALA A 268 11.09 -4.08 10.57
C ALA A 268 12.01 -4.79 9.58
N ARG A 269 12.19 -6.11 9.70
CA ARG A 269 13.00 -6.90 8.76
C ARG A 269 12.34 -6.98 7.38
N PHE A 270 11.03 -7.22 7.32
CA PHE A 270 10.26 -7.27 6.09
C PHE A 270 10.39 -5.96 5.29
N LEU A 271 10.12 -4.82 5.92
CA LEU A 271 10.21 -3.50 5.28
C LEU A 271 11.64 -3.14 4.86
N SER A 272 12.63 -3.45 5.70
CA SER A 272 14.04 -3.23 5.37
C SER A 272 14.50 -4.09 4.18
N ARG A 273 14.09 -5.37 4.12
CA ARG A 273 14.39 -6.28 3.01
C ARG A 273 13.84 -5.77 1.68
N LEU A 274 12.67 -5.13 1.71
CA LEU A 274 12.01 -4.57 0.53
C LEU A 274 12.48 -3.13 0.20
N GLY A 275 13.32 -2.54 1.04
CA GLY A 275 13.88 -1.21 0.81
C GLY A 275 12.89 -0.06 1.04
N PHE A 276 11.91 -0.24 1.93
CA PHE A 276 11.07 0.87 2.38
C PHE A 276 11.87 1.91 3.18
N GLY A 277 11.52 3.18 3.03
CA GLY A 277 12.17 4.28 3.71
C GLY A 277 12.12 4.14 5.24
N ARG A 278 13.15 4.67 5.93
CA ARG A 278 13.29 4.52 7.39
C ARG A 278 12.10 5.12 8.14
N ARG A 279 11.63 6.30 7.74
CA ARG A 279 10.51 6.98 8.41
C ARG A 279 9.23 6.14 8.37
N LEU A 280 8.88 5.62 7.19
CA LEU A 280 7.73 4.73 7.01
C LEU A 280 7.88 3.44 7.83
N SER A 281 9.07 2.85 7.81
CA SER A 281 9.38 1.63 8.57
C SER A 281 9.25 1.84 10.08
N ASP A 282 9.72 2.99 10.60
CA ASP A 282 9.61 3.35 12.01
C ASP A 282 8.13 3.59 12.41
N ASP A 283 7.34 4.20 11.53
CA ASP A 283 5.91 4.40 11.76
C ASP A 283 5.14 3.08 11.81
N VAL A 284 5.39 2.19 10.86
CA VAL A 284 4.76 0.86 10.84
C VAL A 284 5.20 0.02 12.04
N ALA A 285 6.48 0.03 12.38
CA ALA A 285 7.01 -0.69 13.55
C ALA A 285 6.37 -0.21 14.87
N TYR A 286 6.10 1.10 15.00
CA TYR A 286 5.36 1.65 16.12
C TYR A 286 3.92 1.11 16.14
N LEU A 287 3.20 1.17 15.03
CA LEU A 287 1.82 0.71 14.94
C LEU A 287 1.70 -0.78 15.27
N VAL A 288 2.58 -1.61 14.74
CA VAL A 288 2.61 -3.06 15.03
C VAL A 288 2.97 -3.31 16.50
N ARG A 289 3.93 -2.58 17.07
CA ARG A 289 4.34 -2.74 18.48
C ARG A 289 3.21 -2.47 19.47
N TYR A 290 2.41 -1.47 19.19
CA TYR A 290 1.41 -0.97 20.12
C TYR A 290 -0.04 -1.29 19.74
N HIS A 291 -0.30 -2.12 18.71
CA HIS A 291 -1.66 -2.36 18.21
C HIS A 291 -2.64 -2.88 19.29
N MET A 292 -2.13 -3.56 20.32
CA MET A 292 -2.95 -4.03 21.46
C MET A 292 -3.21 -2.95 22.52
N LEU A 293 -2.47 -1.82 22.49
CA LEU A 293 -2.58 -0.79 23.54
C LEU A 293 -3.97 -0.13 23.59
N PRO A 294 -4.62 0.20 22.46
CA PRO A 294 -5.97 0.78 22.49
C PRO A 294 -6.97 -0.12 23.23
N ALA A 295 -6.97 -1.41 23.02
CA ALA A 295 -7.87 -2.35 23.69
C ALA A 295 -7.69 -2.38 25.23
N ALA A 296 -6.49 -2.09 25.70
CA ALA A 296 -6.18 -2.03 27.12
C ALA A 296 -6.50 -0.67 27.74
N LEU A 297 -6.49 0.41 26.94
CA LEU A 297 -6.52 1.80 27.39
C LEU A 297 -7.69 2.15 28.34
N PRO A 298 -8.95 1.70 28.13
CA PRO A 298 -10.06 1.99 29.03
C PRO A 298 -9.86 1.44 30.47
N ARG A 299 -8.99 0.45 30.63
CA ARG A 299 -8.71 -0.21 31.91
C ARG A 299 -7.42 0.25 32.58
N LEU A 300 -6.61 1.04 31.86
CA LEU A 300 -5.35 1.54 32.40
C LEU A 300 -5.58 2.77 33.25
N PRO A 301 -4.84 2.96 34.38
CA PRO A 301 -4.83 4.22 35.07
C PRO A 301 -4.26 5.29 34.16
N LEU A 302 -5.08 6.28 33.79
CA LEU A 302 -4.70 7.37 32.91
C LEU A 302 -3.73 8.31 33.68
N GLY A 303 -2.45 7.96 33.65
CA GLY A 303 -1.36 8.75 34.23
C GLY A 303 -0.29 9.06 33.18
N ARG A 304 0.57 10.04 33.46
CA ARG A 304 1.73 10.32 32.62
C ARG A 304 2.66 9.09 32.61
N GLY A 305 3.23 8.80 31.44
CA GLY A 305 4.26 7.77 31.28
C GLY A 305 3.77 6.42 30.75
N ILE A 306 2.57 6.34 30.20
CA ILE A 306 2.17 5.18 29.40
C ILE A 306 2.93 5.26 28.07
N GLU A 307 3.88 4.32 27.89
CA GLU A 307 4.69 4.26 26.69
C GLU A 307 3.81 4.16 25.42
N GLY A 308 4.10 4.99 24.43
CA GLY A 308 3.37 5.04 23.14
C GLY A 308 2.15 5.97 23.12
N LEU A 309 1.61 6.40 24.28
CA LEU A 309 0.37 7.18 24.32
C LEU A 309 0.57 8.67 23.95
N ASP A 310 1.75 9.22 24.25
CA ASP A 310 2.12 10.59 23.90
C ASP A 310 2.66 10.72 22.46
N ASP A 311 2.76 9.61 21.74
CA ASP A 311 3.28 9.60 20.38
C ASP A 311 2.28 10.21 19.39
N PRO A 312 2.70 11.09 18.48
CA PRO A 312 1.82 11.72 17.48
C PRO A 312 1.17 10.73 16.52
N ARG A 313 1.65 9.49 16.45
CA ARG A 313 1.07 8.40 15.66
C ARG A 313 -0.10 7.70 16.34
N PHE A 314 -0.37 7.98 17.61
CA PHE A 314 -1.43 7.29 18.37
C PHE A 314 -2.82 7.37 17.73
N PRO A 315 -3.25 8.47 17.11
CA PRO A 315 -4.53 8.50 16.38
C PRO A 315 -4.60 7.50 15.21
N LEU A 316 -3.48 7.28 14.50
CA LEU A 316 -3.41 6.26 13.46
C LEU A 316 -3.48 4.84 14.05
N LEU A 317 -2.92 4.66 15.24
CA LEU A 317 -3.02 3.41 16.01
C LEU A 317 -4.48 3.11 16.43
N LEU A 318 -5.27 4.14 16.77
CA LEU A 318 -6.70 3.97 17.03
C LEU A 318 -7.46 3.55 15.75
N GLU A 319 -7.09 4.07 14.59
CA GLU A 319 -7.72 3.64 13.33
C GLU A 319 -7.33 2.20 12.97
N LEU A 320 -6.08 1.78 13.23
CA LEU A 320 -5.67 0.38 13.11
C LEU A 320 -6.53 -0.50 14.02
N TYR A 321 -6.63 -0.17 15.30
CA TYR A 321 -7.45 -0.91 16.27
C TYR A 321 -8.91 -1.00 15.86
N LYS A 322 -9.47 0.07 15.29
CA LYS A 322 -10.83 0.05 14.77
C LYS A 322 -10.99 -0.99 13.65
N CYS A 323 -10.05 -1.04 12.70
CA CYS A 323 -10.10 -2.01 11.61
C CYS A 323 -9.97 -3.43 12.14
N ASP A 324 -9.07 -3.66 13.10
CA ASP A 324 -8.85 -4.93 13.77
C ASP A 324 -10.12 -5.38 14.56
N GLU A 325 -10.72 -4.49 15.35
CA GLU A 325 -11.90 -4.83 16.14
C GLU A 325 -13.15 -5.09 15.29
N LEU A 326 -13.37 -4.28 14.25
CA LEU A 326 -14.51 -4.44 13.34
C LEU A 326 -14.41 -5.70 12.46
N SER A 327 -13.21 -6.23 12.24
CA SER A 327 -13.02 -7.52 11.55
C SER A 327 -13.45 -8.72 12.39
N THR A 328 -13.81 -8.50 13.66
CA THR A 328 -14.32 -9.50 14.59
C THR A 328 -15.82 -9.31 14.83
N PHE A 329 -16.47 -10.26 15.50
CA PHE A 329 -17.90 -10.14 15.89
C PHE A 329 -18.17 -9.15 17.03
N ARG A 330 -17.17 -8.52 17.61
CA ARG A 330 -17.33 -7.68 18.81
C ARG A 330 -17.99 -6.33 18.55
N GLY A 331 -17.99 -5.88 17.28
CA GLY A 331 -18.48 -4.55 16.93
C GLY A 331 -17.55 -3.43 17.42
N PRO A 332 -17.93 -2.14 17.27
CA PRO A 332 -17.06 -0.99 17.47
C PRO A 332 -16.99 -0.46 18.91
N ASP A 333 -17.62 -1.11 19.90
CA ASP A 333 -17.77 -0.55 21.24
C ASP A 333 -16.44 -0.30 21.94
N GLY A 334 -15.49 -1.25 21.86
CA GLY A 334 -14.15 -1.10 22.42
C GLY A 334 -13.35 0.01 21.76
N TYR A 335 -13.52 0.23 20.47
CA TYR A 335 -12.93 1.38 19.78
C TYR A 335 -13.45 2.71 20.35
N TYR A 336 -14.76 2.87 20.54
CA TYR A 336 -15.33 4.09 21.12
C TYR A 336 -14.89 4.32 22.56
N GLU A 337 -14.83 3.25 23.38
CA GLU A 337 -14.29 3.32 24.75
C GLU A 337 -12.83 3.78 24.75
N SER A 338 -12.01 3.24 23.86
CA SER A 338 -10.60 3.62 23.71
C SER A 338 -10.44 5.06 23.28
N CYS A 339 -11.25 5.53 22.34
CA CYS A 339 -11.30 6.94 21.93
C CYS A 339 -11.69 7.86 23.08
N ALA A 340 -12.68 7.47 23.89
CA ALA A 340 -13.10 8.25 25.08
C ALA A 340 -11.98 8.32 26.13
N ALA A 341 -11.30 7.19 26.39
CA ALA A 341 -10.16 7.13 27.30
C ALA A 341 -9.00 8.01 26.83
N TYR A 342 -8.66 7.95 25.52
CA TYR A 342 -7.61 8.78 24.95
C TYR A 342 -7.95 10.29 25.02
N ARG A 343 -9.19 10.68 24.78
CA ARG A 343 -9.62 12.08 24.99
C ARG A 343 -9.49 12.53 26.43
N ALA A 344 -9.86 11.66 27.39
CA ALA A 344 -9.69 11.96 28.79
C ALA A 344 -8.20 12.18 29.15
N TYR A 345 -7.32 11.32 28.60
CA TYR A 345 -5.88 11.47 28.72
C TYR A 345 -5.39 12.82 28.15
N LEU A 346 -5.78 13.18 26.93
CA LEU A 346 -5.39 14.43 26.26
C LEU A 346 -5.88 15.69 27.00
N ARG A 347 -6.97 15.62 27.76
CA ARG A 347 -7.45 16.75 28.60
C ARG A 347 -6.56 16.98 29.83
N ASN A 348 -5.96 15.92 30.36
CA ASN A 348 -5.17 15.94 31.57
C ASN A 348 -3.66 16.02 31.33
N SER A 349 -3.21 15.92 30.09
CA SER A 349 -1.82 15.99 29.68
C SER A 349 -1.59 17.08 28.63
N ARG A 350 -0.31 17.39 28.34
CA ARG A 350 0.03 18.28 27.21
C ARG A 350 -0.37 17.58 25.92
N ASN A 351 -1.27 18.20 25.18
CA ASN A 351 -1.75 17.64 23.91
C ASN A 351 -0.60 17.66 22.86
N PRO A 352 -0.11 16.51 22.38
CA PRO A 352 0.99 16.44 21.43
C PRO A 352 0.63 17.02 20.04
N TYR A 353 -0.66 17.24 19.75
CA TYR A 353 -1.14 17.79 18.49
C TYR A 353 -1.31 19.29 18.50
N ARG A 354 -0.96 19.95 19.60
CA ARG A 354 -1.00 21.42 19.72
C ARG A 354 0.39 21.99 19.89
N GLY A 355 0.69 23.04 19.13
CA GLY A 355 1.89 23.85 19.32
C GLY A 355 1.89 24.62 20.65
N PRO A 356 3.01 25.28 21.00
CA PRO A 356 3.10 26.11 22.23
C PRO A 356 2.01 27.16 22.33
N GLU A 357 1.53 27.67 21.19
CA GLU A 357 0.47 28.66 21.06
C GLU A 357 -0.95 28.10 21.06
N GLY A 358 -1.11 26.77 21.29
CA GLY A 358 -2.39 26.08 21.27
C GLY A 358 -2.97 25.80 19.87
N ARG A 359 -2.25 26.14 18.79
CA ARG A 359 -2.67 25.83 17.41
C ARG A 359 -2.53 24.33 17.15
N LYS A 360 -3.48 23.77 16.41
CA LYS A 360 -3.41 22.37 15.97
C LYS A 360 -2.24 22.18 15.01
N LEU A 361 -1.37 21.19 15.30
CA LEU A 361 -0.20 20.88 14.46
C LEU A 361 -0.55 19.98 13.28
N ALA A 362 -1.65 19.20 13.36
CA ALA A 362 -2.16 18.35 12.30
C ALA A 362 -3.66 18.13 12.46
N ARG A 363 -4.36 17.81 11.37
CA ARG A 363 -5.69 17.18 11.44
C ARG A 363 -5.52 15.80 12.05
N THR A 364 -6.09 15.57 13.21
CA THR A 364 -6.07 14.24 13.84
C THR A 364 -7.18 13.40 13.24
N PHE A 365 -6.94 12.10 13.09
CA PHE A 365 -7.96 11.13 12.67
C PHE A 365 -9.19 11.15 13.61
N LEU A 366 -9.01 11.60 14.85
CA LEU A 366 -10.09 11.81 15.83
C LEU A 366 -11.13 12.87 15.40
N GLU A 367 -10.79 13.78 14.50
CA GLU A 367 -11.73 14.81 14.00
C GLU A 367 -12.60 14.30 12.84
N GLY A 368 -12.12 13.28 12.12
CA GLY A 368 -12.87 12.64 11.02
C GLY A 368 -13.74 11.46 11.47
N SER A 369 -13.56 10.97 12.70
CA SER A 369 -14.44 10.00 13.31
C SER A 369 -15.68 10.74 13.76
N ALA A 370 -16.85 10.31 13.27
CA ALA A 370 -18.12 10.83 13.75
C ALA A 370 -18.23 10.54 15.26
N ILE A 371 -17.84 11.50 16.02
CA ILE A 371 -17.92 11.55 17.44
C ILE A 371 -18.76 12.77 17.76
#